data_66a089203a961cf0f9f1e5adda8183d8
#
_entry.id   66a089203a961cf0f9f1e5adda8183d8
#
_cell.length_a   1.000
_cell.length_b   1.000
_cell.length_c   1.000
_cell.angle_alpha   90.00
_cell.angle_beta   90.00
_cell.angle_gamma   90.00
#
_symmetry.space_group_name_H-M   'P 1'
#
loop_
_entity.id
_entity.type
_entity.pdbx_description
1 polymer ?
#
loop_
_entity_poly.entity_id
_entity_poly.type
_entity_poly.pdbx_seq_one_letter_code
_entity_poly.pdbx_strand_id
1 'polypeptide(L)'
;MIPTGKEKKRFVRDKFASVSGKYDLLNKLLSFYIDHYWRWVTTRELDEFKQGPILDLCAGTLPLSAEIVRQISRPVVAVDFCYEMLRHGALQLENGSKKAKYIVPICGDGEYLPLHDLKFQGITIAFGVRNLSRPEQGLREMLRVLKTGGKLAILEFSRPKNRLFSPIYKLYLHKFLPFMAGIVSGDKEAYRYLADSIQGFYEPEILAAMMRDVGFREVKHRPLTMGIVTLYTGRK
;
A
#
# COMPACT_ATOMS: atom_id res chain seq x y z
N MET A 1 -18.32 11.85 6.09
CA MET A 1 -18.13 11.87 4.60
C MET A 1 -16.63 11.92 4.35
N ILE A 2 -16.09 11.08 3.47
CA ILE A 2 -14.65 11.09 3.11
C ILE A 2 -14.40 12.33 2.23
N PRO A 3 -13.44 13.20 2.57
CA PRO A 3 -13.12 14.37 1.75
C PRO A 3 -12.61 13.97 0.36
N THR A 4 -12.62 14.93 -0.59
CA THR A 4 -12.11 14.72 -1.96
C THR A 4 -10.98 15.70 -2.29
N GLY A 5 -10.24 15.45 -3.36
CA GLY A 5 -9.20 16.35 -3.84
C GLY A 5 -8.12 16.71 -2.81
N LYS A 6 -7.75 17.99 -2.70
CA LYS A 6 -6.71 18.48 -1.79
C LYS A 6 -7.05 18.26 -0.32
N GLU A 7 -8.33 18.33 0.04
CA GLU A 7 -8.80 18.08 1.41
C GLU A 7 -8.58 16.62 1.81
N LYS A 8 -8.80 15.66 0.89
CA LYS A 8 -8.51 14.25 1.12
C LYS A 8 -7.02 14.03 1.46
N LYS A 9 -6.12 14.64 0.68
CA LYS A 9 -4.68 14.51 0.91
C LYS A 9 -4.28 15.00 2.30
N ARG A 10 -4.74 16.19 2.68
CA ARG A 10 -4.47 16.75 4.01
C ARG A 10 -5.02 15.86 5.12
N PHE A 11 -6.29 15.47 5.00
CA PHE A 11 -6.96 14.61 5.96
C PHE A 11 -6.23 13.27 6.14
N VAL A 12 -5.87 12.60 5.04
CA VAL A 12 -5.15 11.32 5.06
C VAL A 12 -3.78 11.49 5.73
N ARG A 13 -3.01 12.52 5.35
CA ARG A 13 -1.71 12.80 5.97
C ARG A 13 -1.83 12.99 7.48
N ASP A 14 -2.76 13.84 7.93
CA ASP A 14 -2.91 14.18 9.34
C ASP A 14 -3.34 12.94 10.15
N LYS A 15 -4.18 12.07 9.58
CA LYS A 15 -4.57 10.79 10.21
C LYS A 15 -3.40 9.80 10.31
N PHE A 16 -2.59 9.65 9.27
CA PHE A 16 -1.43 8.75 9.34
C PHE A 16 -0.34 9.30 10.26
N ALA A 17 -0.11 10.60 10.27
CA ALA A 17 0.83 11.23 11.20
C ALA A 17 0.44 10.98 12.66
N SER A 18 -0.86 11.09 13.01
CA SER A 18 -1.33 10.90 14.40
C SER A 18 -1.14 9.47 14.93
N VAL A 19 -1.14 8.47 14.06
CA VAL A 19 -1.03 7.05 14.46
C VAL A 19 0.34 6.43 14.19
N SER A 20 1.30 7.18 13.61
CA SER A 20 2.58 6.66 13.11
C SER A 20 3.33 5.78 14.12
N GLY A 21 3.37 6.17 15.40
CA GLY A 21 4.08 5.43 16.45
C GLY A 21 3.44 4.09 16.85
N LYS A 22 2.15 3.90 16.59
CA LYS A 22 1.40 2.66 16.94
C LYS A 22 0.91 1.90 15.71
N TYR A 23 1.14 2.45 14.53
CA TYR A 23 0.58 1.96 13.28
C TYR A 23 0.94 0.50 12.99
N ASP A 24 2.22 0.15 13.12
CA ASP A 24 2.70 -1.20 12.82
C ASP A 24 2.17 -2.23 13.81
N LEU A 25 2.13 -1.87 15.10
CA LEU A 25 1.58 -2.75 16.12
C LEU A 25 0.10 -3.05 15.85
N LEU A 26 -0.67 -1.98 15.55
CA LEU A 26 -2.09 -2.12 15.26
C LEU A 26 -2.35 -2.92 13.99
N ASN A 27 -1.61 -2.67 12.91
CA ASN A 27 -1.75 -3.46 11.68
C ASN A 27 -1.46 -4.95 11.93
N LYS A 28 -0.41 -5.27 12.69
CA LYS A 28 -0.09 -6.67 13.05
C LYS A 28 -1.21 -7.30 13.86
N LEU A 29 -1.68 -6.64 14.90
CA LEU A 29 -2.76 -7.17 15.76
C LEU A 29 -4.07 -7.33 14.99
N LEU A 30 -4.47 -6.30 14.26
CA LEU A 30 -5.75 -6.27 13.54
C LEU A 30 -5.75 -7.13 12.28
N SER A 31 -4.60 -7.42 11.69
CA SER A 31 -4.48 -8.39 10.61
C SER A 31 -4.25 -9.83 11.11
N PHE A 32 -4.14 -10.06 12.42
CA PHE A 32 -3.68 -11.33 12.98
C PHE A 32 -2.35 -11.78 12.36
N TYR A 33 -1.43 -10.85 12.11
CA TYR A 33 -0.13 -11.05 11.44
C TYR A 33 -0.21 -11.56 9.98
N ILE A 34 -1.38 -11.68 9.38
CA ILE A 34 -1.54 -12.12 7.99
C ILE A 34 -0.99 -11.09 7.00
N ASP A 35 -0.87 -9.82 7.40
CA ASP A 35 -0.26 -8.75 6.61
C ASP A 35 1.18 -9.07 6.17
N HIS A 36 1.95 -9.83 6.94
CA HIS A 36 3.26 -10.35 6.55
C HIS A 36 3.18 -11.30 5.34
N TYR A 37 2.21 -12.21 5.35
CA TYR A 37 1.95 -13.11 4.21
C TYR A 37 1.57 -12.33 2.96
N TRP A 38 0.72 -11.31 3.07
CA TRP A 38 0.32 -10.50 1.93
C TRP A 38 1.50 -9.74 1.33
N ARG A 39 2.37 -9.13 2.15
CA ARG A 39 3.58 -8.45 1.67
C ARG A 39 4.58 -9.44 1.06
N TRP A 40 4.72 -10.61 1.67
CA TRP A 40 5.56 -11.67 1.13
C TRP A 40 5.11 -12.08 -0.29
N VAL A 41 3.82 -12.34 -0.47
CA VAL A 41 3.25 -12.68 -1.78
C VAL A 41 3.45 -11.55 -2.79
N THR A 42 3.25 -10.28 -2.37
CA THR A 42 3.43 -9.10 -3.23
C THR A 42 4.88 -8.97 -3.71
N THR A 43 5.84 -9.17 -2.81
CA THR A 43 7.26 -9.12 -3.15
C THR A 43 7.65 -10.20 -4.14
N ARG A 44 7.08 -11.40 -4.03
CA ARG A 44 7.32 -12.53 -4.95
C ARG A 44 6.94 -12.21 -6.39
N GLU A 45 6.02 -11.30 -6.62
CA GLU A 45 5.68 -10.85 -7.98
C GLU A 45 6.85 -10.15 -8.69
N LEU A 46 7.87 -9.72 -7.94
CA LEU A 46 9.05 -9.04 -8.48
C LEU A 46 10.32 -9.91 -8.51
N ASP A 47 10.26 -11.19 -8.15
CA ASP A 47 11.41 -12.10 -8.10
C ASP A 47 12.11 -12.29 -9.46
N GLU A 48 11.40 -12.05 -10.56
CA GLU A 48 11.95 -12.13 -11.90
C GLU A 48 13.01 -11.06 -12.20
N PHE A 49 12.97 -9.92 -11.49
CA PHE A 49 13.90 -8.81 -11.71
C PHE A 49 15.19 -9.01 -10.91
N LYS A 50 16.29 -9.30 -11.60
CA LYS A 50 17.59 -9.55 -10.99
C LYS A 50 18.47 -8.31 -10.87
N GLN A 51 18.07 -7.17 -11.45
CA GLN A 51 18.84 -5.94 -11.46
C GLN A 51 17.94 -4.70 -11.30
N GLY A 52 18.54 -3.54 -10.96
CA GLY A 52 17.86 -2.25 -10.86
C GLY A 52 17.09 -2.04 -9.55
N PRO A 53 16.74 -0.81 -9.23
CA PRO A 53 15.96 -0.47 -8.05
C PRO A 53 14.48 -0.81 -8.22
N ILE A 54 13.82 -1.07 -7.09
CA ILE A 54 12.36 -1.19 -6.96
C ILE A 54 11.82 0.11 -6.36
N LEU A 55 10.67 0.56 -6.82
CA LEU A 55 9.91 1.63 -6.18
C LEU A 55 8.86 1.01 -5.26
N ASP A 56 8.84 1.43 -4.00
CA ASP A 56 7.74 1.15 -3.07
C ASP A 56 6.99 2.46 -2.81
N LEU A 57 5.76 2.55 -3.31
CA LEU A 57 4.93 3.75 -3.25
C LEU A 57 3.90 3.64 -2.13
N CYS A 58 3.62 4.76 -1.46
CA CYS A 58 2.85 4.81 -0.21
C CYS A 58 3.49 3.88 0.85
N ALA A 59 4.80 3.99 0.99
CA ALA A 59 5.63 3.06 1.73
C ALA A 59 5.40 3.10 3.26
N GLY A 60 4.78 4.17 3.77
CA GLY A 60 4.44 4.34 5.18
C GLY A 60 5.65 4.19 6.10
N THR A 61 5.58 3.26 7.05
CA THR A 61 6.65 2.88 7.96
C THR A 61 7.63 1.86 7.37
N LEU A 62 7.67 1.72 6.06
CA LEU A 62 8.62 0.90 5.27
C LEU A 62 8.51 -0.63 5.41
N PRO A 63 7.38 -1.23 5.83
CA PRO A 63 7.33 -2.68 6.07
C PRO A 63 7.44 -3.49 4.76
N LEU A 64 6.88 -3.01 3.64
CA LEU A 64 7.02 -3.68 2.34
C LEU A 64 8.41 -3.46 1.75
N SER A 65 8.99 -2.25 1.89
CA SER A 65 10.36 -1.96 1.51
C SER A 65 11.36 -2.91 2.20
N ALA A 66 11.20 -3.12 3.51
CA ALA A 66 12.01 -4.06 4.28
C ALA A 66 11.85 -5.51 3.78
N GLU A 67 10.63 -5.91 3.44
CA GLU A 67 10.33 -7.24 2.91
C GLU A 67 10.98 -7.45 1.52
N ILE A 68 10.94 -6.44 0.64
CA ILE A 68 11.60 -6.48 -0.68
C ILE A 68 13.12 -6.70 -0.50
N VAL A 69 13.76 -5.89 0.35
CA VAL A 69 15.20 -6.05 0.62
C VAL A 69 15.50 -7.42 1.24
N ARG A 70 14.63 -7.93 2.11
CA ARG A 70 14.79 -9.23 2.76
C ARG A 70 14.75 -10.40 1.78
N GLN A 71 13.76 -10.40 0.86
CA GLN A 71 13.51 -11.53 -0.06
C GLN A 71 14.39 -11.49 -1.30
N ILE A 72 14.43 -10.35 -1.99
CA ILE A 72 15.04 -10.26 -3.32
C ILE A 72 16.32 -9.43 -3.34
N SER A 73 16.74 -8.89 -2.18
CA SER A 73 18.03 -8.17 -2.01
C SER A 73 18.24 -7.04 -3.02
N ARG A 74 17.16 -6.26 -3.30
CA ARG A 74 17.19 -5.14 -4.27
C ARG A 74 17.20 -3.80 -3.54
N PRO A 75 17.89 -2.77 -4.08
CA PRO A 75 17.71 -1.40 -3.62
C PRO A 75 16.26 -0.95 -3.79
N VAL A 76 15.73 -0.27 -2.78
CA VAL A 76 14.37 0.24 -2.78
C VAL A 76 14.38 1.75 -2.65
N VAL A 77 13.66 2.43 -3.53
CA VAL A 77 13.26 3.83 -3.34
C VAL A 77 11.85 3.79 -2.74
N ALA A 78 11.72 4.28 -1.52
CA ALA A 78 10.45 4.24 -0.78
C ALA A 78 9.83 5.63 -0.75
N VAL A 79 8.69 5.82 -1.41
CA VAL A 79 8.03 7.12 -1.50
C VAL A 79 6.76 7.12 -0.68
N ASP A 80 6.63 8.10 0.21
CA ASP A 80 5.38 8.39 0.91
C ASP A 80 5.21 9.90 1.07
N PHE A 81 3.97 10.39 1.11
CA PHE A 81 3.74 11.81 1.28
C PHE A 81 3.64 12.24 2.76
N CYS A 82 3.55 11.27 3.69
CA CYS A 82 3.57 11.49 5.13
C CYS A 82 5.00 11.32 5.66
N TYR A 83 5.67 12.45 5.90
CA TYR A 83 7.05 12.47 6.40
C TYR A 83 7.20 11.73 7.74
N GLU A 84 6.24 11.89 8.64
CA GLU A 84 6.25 11.27 9.97
C GLU A 84 6.30 9.74 9.91
N MET A 85 5.56 9.15 8.95
CA MET A 85 5.57 7.71 8.71
C MET A 85 6.94 7.24 8.22
N LEU A 86 7.50 7.90 7.21
CA LEU A 86 8.83 7.59 6.66
C LEU A 86 9.91 7.71 7.74
N ARG A 87 9.91 8.80 8.51
CA ARG A 87 10.86 9.02 9.60
C ARG A 87 10.79 7.91 10.63
N HIS A 88 9.58 7.55 11.05
CA HIS A 88 9.39 6.48 12.04
C HIS A 88 9.92 5.14 11.52
N GLY A 89 9.61 4.79 10.29
CA GLY A 89 10.08 3.56 9.65
C GLY A 89 11.60 3.53 9.48
N ALA A 90 12.21 4.64 9.06
CA ALA A 90 13.66 4.75 8.92
C ALA A 90 14.39 4.51 10.24
N LEU A 91 13.93 5.15 11.32
CA LEU A 91 14.50 4.97 12.68
C LEU A 91 14.36 3.51 13.17
N GLN A 92 13.24 2.86 12.91
CA GLN A 92 13.06 1.45 13.26
C GLN A 92 14.01 0.53 12.49
N LEU A 93 14.20 0.79 11.20
CA LEU A 93 15.10 0.00 10.36
C LEU A 93 16.57 0.17 10.75
N GLU A 94 17.02 1.38 11.05
CA GLU A 94 18.39 1.66 11.49
C GLU A 94 18.73 0.89 12.77
N ASN A 95 17.81 0.82 13.72
CA ASN A 95 17.99 0.11 14.98
C ASN A 95 17.88 -1.41 14.87
N GLY A 96 17.29 -1.94 13.78
CA GLY A 96 16.97 -3.37 13.66
C GLY A 96 17.63 -4.13 12.52
N SER A 97 18.23 -3.47 11.52
CA SER A 97 18.68 -4.18 10.33
C SER A 97 19.84 -3.53 9.58
N LYS A 98 20.92 -4.31 9.35
CA LYS A 98 22.01 -3.92 8.43
C LYS A 98 21.54 -3.68 6.98
N LYS A 99 20.32 -4.06 6.64
CA LYS A 99 19.73 -3.90 5.30
C LYS A 99 19.05 -2.53 5.09
N ALA A 100 18.92 -1.71 6.14
CA ALA A 100 18.38 -0.35 6.06
C ALA A 100 19.05 0.51 4.97
N LYS A 101 20.38 0.34 4.79
CA LYS A 101 21.17 1.05 3.77
C LYS A 101 20.73 0.84 2.31
N TYR A 102 19.91 -0.18 2.05
CA TYR A 102 19.34 -0.44 0.72
C TYR A 102 17.99 0.21 0.48
N ILE A 103 17.46 0.93 1.48
CA ILE A 103 16.16 1.63 1.38
C ILE A 103 16.42 3.12 1.44
N VAL A 104 15.96 3.83 0.41
CA VAL A 104 16.08 5.30 0.30
C VAL A 104 14.68 5.89 0.46
N PRO A 105 14.32 6.44 1.62
CA PRO A 105 13.03 7.08 1.83
C PRO A 105 13.01 8.48 1.18
N ILE A 106 11.93 8.78 0.47
CA ILE A 106 11.69 10.08 -0.18
C ILE A 106 10.28 10.55 0.17
N CYS A 107 10.16 11.75 0.74
CA CYS A 107 8.86 12.37 0.94
C CYS A 107 8.36 12.93 -0.39
N GLY A 108 7.23 12.42 -0.89
CA GLY A 108 6.71 12.81 -2.21
C GLY A 108 5.27 12.38 -2.45
N ASP A 109 4.61 13.07 -3.39
CA ASP A 109 3.23 12.78 -3.77
C ASP A 109 3.18 11.70 -4.85
N GLY A 110 2.47 10.60 -4.59
CA GLY A 110 2.31 9.50 -5.54
C GLY A 110 1.53 9.86 -6.81
N GLU A 111 0.82 10.98 -6.81
CA GLU A 111 0.15 11.52 -8.00
C GLU A 111 1.07 12.46 -8.83
N TYR A 112 2.25 12.81 -8.31
CA TYR A 112 3.27 13.63 -8.96
C TYR A 112 4.66 13.25 -8.44
N LEU A 113 5.15 12.11 -8.91
CA LEU A 113 6.41 11.53 -8.43
C LEU A 113 7.61 12.40 -8.82
N PRO A 114 8.46 12.81 -7.85
CA PRO A 114 9.70 13.54 -8.12
C PRO A 114 10.80 12.59 -8.62
N LEU A 115 10.48 11.75 -9.60
CA LEU A 115 11.33 10.67 -10.09
C LEU A 115 11.37 10.70 -11.62
N HIS A 116 12.51 10.32 -12.19
CA HIS A 116 12.68 10.25 -13.63
C HIS A 116 11.90 9.11 -14.28
N ASP A 117 11.55 9.28 -15.56
CA ASP A 117 10.90 8.28 -16.38
C ASP A 117 11.77 7.03 -16.51
N LEU A 118 11.12 5.87 -16.72
CA LEU A 118 11.77 4.60 -17.05
C LEU A 118 12.90 4.20 -16.10
N LYS A 119 12.76 4.50 -14.80
CA LYS A 119 13.81 4.26 -13.80
C LYS A 119 13.73 2.90 -13.14
N PHE A 120 12.52 2.36 -12.93
CA PHE A 120 12.28 1.18 -12.09
C PHE A 120 11.89 -0.04 -12.93
N GLN A 121 12.38 -1.22 -12.55
CA GLN A 121 11.94 -2.49 -13.14
C GLN A 121 10.70 -3.05 -12.45
N GLY A 122 10.52 -2.73 -11.18
CA GLY A 122 9.36 -3.13 -10.41
C GLY A 122 8.84 -1.97 -9.56
N ILE A 123 7.54 -1.92 -9.40
CA ILE A 123 6.85 -1.00 -8.50
C ILE A 123 5.93 -1.80 -7.61
N THR A 124 5.94 -1.49 -6.32
CA THR A 124 4.94 -1.97 -5.36
C THR A 124 4.15 -0.81 -4.79
N ILE A 125 2.89 -1.06 -4.46
CA ILE A 125 2.08 -0.20 -3.62
C ILE A 125 1.17 -1.08 -2.77
N ALA A 126 1.28 -0.98 -1.45
CA ALA A 126 0.44 -1.75 -0.53
C ALA A 126 -0.43 -0.82 0.31
N PHE A 127 -1.76 -1.04 0.23
CA PHE A 127 -2.77 -0.33 1.01
C PHE A 127 -2.77 1.20 0.80
N GLY A 128 -2.26 1.64 -0.37
CA GLY A 128 -2.05 3.05 -0.69
C GLY A 128 -3.01 3.60 -1.75
N VAL A 129 -3.43 2.80 -2.74
CA VAL A 129 -4.22 3.28 -3.89
C VAL A 129 -5.54 3.92 -3.45
N ARG A 130 -6.22 3.37 -2.44
CA ARG A 130 -7.47 3.92 -1.91
C ARG A 130 -7.30 5.31 -1.29
N ASN A 131 -6.09 5.66 -0.87
CA ASN A 131 -5.76 6.93 -0.24
C ASN A 131 -5.40 8.02 -1.25
N LEU A 132 -5.08 7.66 -2.50
CA LEU A 132 -4.87 8.63 -3.56
C LEU A 132 -6.15 9.43 -3.82
N SER A 133 -5.99 10.72 -4.07
CA SER A 133 -7.12 11.59 -4.42
C SER A 133 -7.57 11.36 -5.86
N ARG A 134 -6.60 11.04 -6.72
CA ARG A 134 -6.78 10.74 -8.14
C ARG A 134 -6.02 9.44 -8.48
N PRO A 135 -6.60 8.26 -8.20
CA PRO A 135 -5.94 6.97 -8.41
C PRO A 135 -5.44 6.77 -9.85
N GLU A 136 -6.21 7.21 -10.84
CA GLU A 136 -5.81 7.16 -12.24
C GLU A 136 -4.53 7.96 -12.52
N GLN A 137 -4.39 9.16 -11.93
CA GLN A 137 -3.17 9.95 -12.05
C GLN A 137 -1.98 9.25 -11.39
N GLY A 138 -2.17 8.65 -10.21
CA GLY A 138 -1.13 7.86 -9.57
C GLY A 138 -0.69 6.66 -10.42
N LEU A 139 -1.63 5.95 -11.07
CA LEU A 139 -1.34 4.88 -11.99
C LEU A 139 -0.55 5.37 -13.22
N ARG A 140 -0.87 6.55 -13.77
CA ARG A 140 -0.10 7.17 -14.87
C ARG A 140 1.34 7.47 -14.45
N GLU A 141 1.54 7.99 -13.24
CA GLU A 141 2.88 8.24 -12.70
C GLU A 141 3.67 6.94 -12.50
N MET A 142 3.03 5.90 -11.95
CA MET A 142 3.66 4.57 -11.85
C MET A 142 4.05 4.03 -13.23
N LEU A 143 3.17 4.16 -14.23
CA LEU A 143 3.48 3.74 -15.60
C LEU A 143 4.64 4.57 -16.19
N ARG A 144 4.68 5.88 -15.94
CA ARG A 144 5.73 6.78 -16.43
C ARG A 144 7.11 6.34 -15.94
N VAL A 145 7.26 6.14 -14.63
CA VAL A 145 8.56 5.82 -14.00
C VAL A 145 8.98 4.36 -14.18
N LEU A 146 8.05 3.47 -14.56
CA LEU A 146 8.31 2.07 -14.83
C LEU A 146 9.03 1.90 -16.17
N LYS A 147 10.05 1.05 -16.24
CA LYS A 147 10.74 0.67 -17.47
C LYS A 147 9.83 -0.17 -18.36
N THR A 148 10.09 -0.15 -19.66
CA THR A 148 9.46 -1.10 -20.60
C THR A 148 9.74 -2.53 -20.17
N GLY A 149 8.71 -3.37 -20.12
CA GLY A 149 8.75 -4.72 -19.56
C GLY A 149 8.74 -4.81 -18.05
N GLY A 150 8.77 -3.67 -17.36
CA GLY A 150 8.67 -3.61 -15.89
C GLY A 150 7.28 -3.98 -15.39
N LYS A 151 7.17 -4.29 -14.10
CA LYS A 151 5.95 -4.83 -13.47
C LYS A 151 5.50 -3.98 -12.31
N LEU A 152 4.22 -3.68 -12.25
CA LEU A 152 3.53 -3.09 -11.12
C LEU A 152 2.83 -4.20 -10.32
N ALA A 153 2.98 -4.18 -8.99
CA ALA A 153 2.23 -5.03 -8.06
C ALA A 153 1.49 -4.14 -7.04
N ILE A 154 0.17 -4.19 -7.05
CA ILE A 154 -0.71 -3.47 -6.12
C ILE A 154 -1.33 -4.47 -5.15
N LEU A 155 -1.15 -4.23 -3.86
CA LEU A 155 -1.85 -4.95 -2.81
C LEU A 155 -2.86 -4.00 -2.15
N GLU A 156 -4.16 -4.32 -2.22
CA GLU A 156 -5.16 -3.42 -1.65
C GLU A 156 -6.31 -4.20 -1.00
N PHE A 157 -6.93 -3.58 0.00
CA PHE A 157 -8.13 -4.13 0.62
C PHE A 157 -9.24 -4.22 -0.39
N SER A 158 -10.03 -5.29 -0.26
CA SER A 158 -11.21 -5.54 -1.08
C SER A 158 -12.37 -6.06 -0.23
N ARG A 159 -13.53 -6.21 -0.86
CA ARG A 159 -14.72 -6.70 -0.18
C ARG A 159 -14.92 -8.18 -0.49
N PRO A 160 -14.87 -9.07 0.53
CA PRO A 160 -15.16 -10.49 0.33
C PRO A 160 -16.52 -10.71 -0.34
N LYS A 161 -16.54 -11.49 -1.43
CA LYS A 161 -17.78 -11.81 -2.18
C LYS A 161 -18.50 -13.04 -1.63
N ASN A 162 -17.87 -13.83 -0.75
CA ASN A 162 -18.47 -15.00 -0.15
C ASN A 162 -19.62 -14.60 0.77
N ARG A 163 -20.81 -15.15 0.51
CA ARG A 163 -22.06 -14.79 1.21
C ARG A 163 -22.03 -15.07 2.73
N LEU A 164 -21.33 -16.09 3.15
CA LEU A 164 -21.23 -16.46 4.57
C LEU A 164 -20.17 -15.63 5.29
N PHE A 165 -19.06 -15.35 4.63
CA PHE A 165 -17.92 -14.62 5.22
C PHE A 165 -18.10 -13.10 5.20
N SER A 166 -18.74 -12.55 4.18
CA SER A 166 -18.90 -11.10 4.01
C SER A 166 -19.60 -10.40 5.20
N PRO A 167 -20.69 -10.94 5.79
CA PRO A 167 -21.33 -10.33 6.96
C PRO A 167 -20.40 -10.32 8.19
N ILE A 168 -19.65 -11.41 8.42
CA ILE A 168 -18.70 -11.52 9.52
C ILE A 168 -17.59 -10.49 9.37
N TYR A 169 -17.04 -10.34 8.14
CA TYR A 169 -16.02 -9.35 7.85
C TYR A 169 -16.52 -7.90 8.01
N LYS A 170 -17.76 -7.61 7.59
CA LYS A 170 -18.40 -6.31 7.83
C LYS A 170 -18.54 -6.00 9.32
N LEU A 171 -18.98 -6.97 10.11
CA LEU A 171 -19.08 -6.81 11.56
C LEU A 171 -17.70 -6.55 12.19
N TYR A 172 -16.68 -7.28 11.74
CA TYR A 172 -15.31 -7.06 12.13
C TYR A 172 -14.84 -5.62 11.83
N LEU A 173 -15.01 -5.15 10.59
CA LEU A 173 -14.56 -3.82 10.17
C LEU A 173 -15.26 -2.67 10.91
N HIS A 174 -16.59 -2.78 11.14
CA HIS A 174 -17.36 -1.66 11.67
C HIS A 174 -17.55 -1.66 13.18
N LYS A 175 -17.38 -2.80 13.84
CA LYS A 175 -17.56 -2.92 15.29
C LYS A 175 -16.26 -3.29 16.02
N PHE A 176 -15.67 -4.43 15.66
CA PHE A 176 -14.51 -4.94 16.37
C PHE A 176 -13.26 -4.07 16.16
N LEU A 177 -12.96 -3.72 14.92
CA LEU A 177 -11.75 -2.97 14.56
C LEU A 177 -11.73 -1.57 15.20
N PRO A 178 -12.78 -0.72 15.13
CA PRO A 178 -12.78 0.58 15.82
C PRO A 178 -12.77 0.46 17.35
N PHE A 179 -13.38 -0.59 17.91
CA PHE A 179 -13.36 -0.86 19.35
C PHE A 179 -11.93 -1.16 19.84
N MET A 180 -11.25 -2.10 19.21
CA MET A 180 -9.87 -2.47 19.54
C MET A 180 -8.90 -1.30 19.33
N ALA A 181 -9.06 -0.58 18.23
CA ALA A 181 -8.25 0.60 17.94
C ALA A 181 -8.43 1.70 19.01
N GLY A 182 -9.64 1.89 19.49
CA GLY A 182 -9.91 2.84 20.57
C GLY A 182 -9.19 2.49 21.88
N ILE A 183 -9.02 1.21 22.17
CA ILE A 183 -8.27 0.73 23.36
C ILE A 183 -6.76 0.94 23.18
N VAL A 184 -6.22 0.58 21.99
CA VAL A 184 -4.77 0.52 21.77
C VAL A 184 -4.19 1.88 21.35
N SER A 185 -4.84 2.60 20.43
CA SER A 185 -4.33 3.88 19.89
C SER A 185 -4.98 5.12 20.46
N GLY A 186 -6.21 5.01 20.96
CA GLY A 186 -7.03 6.14 21.34
C GLY A 186 -7.72 6.85 20.16
N ASP A 187 -7.38 6.53 18.90
CA ASP A 187 -7.93 7.16 17.69
C ASP A 187 -8.93 6.25 16.97
N LYS A 188 -10.17 6.25 17.45
CA LYS A 188 -11.28 5.51 16.81
C LYS A 188 -11.62 6.03 15.40
N GLU A 189 -11.34 7.31 15.12
CA GLU A 189 -11.69 7.93 13.84
C GLU A 189 -10.79 7.45 12.71
N ALA A 190 -9.49 7.24 12.96
CA ALA A 190 -8.59 6.70 11.94
C ALA A 190 -9.05 5.31 11.44
N TYR A 191 -9.62 4.51 12.33
CA TYR A 191 -10.09 3.17 11.98
C TYR A 191 -11.51 3.13 11.42
N ARG A 192 -12.35 4.12 11.76
CA ARG A 192 -13.59 4.35 11.00
C ARG A 192 -13.26 4.75 9.57
N TYR A 193 -12.33 5.68 9.39
CA TYR A 193 -11.86 6.03 8.05
C TYR A 193 -11.34 4.81 7.29
N LEU A 194 -10.56 3.93 7.93
CA LEU A 194 -10.11 2.69 7.30
C LEU A 194 -11.29 1.84 6.82
N ALA A 195 -12.28 1.58 7.68
CA ALA A 195 -13.47 0.81 7.33
C ALA A 195 -14.26 1.45 6.18
N ASP A 196 -14.51 2.76 6.27
CA ASP A 196 -15.24 3.52 5.25
C ASP A 196 -14.48 3.56 3.92
N SER A 197 -13.15 3.73 3.96
CA SER A 197 -12.31 3.75 2.76
C SER A 197 -12.28 2.40 2.04
N ILE A 198 -12.31 1.28 2.77
CA ILE A 198 -12.43 -0.07 2.20
C ILE A 198 -13.81 -0.26 1.57
N GLN A 199 -14.88 0.18 2.25
CA GLN A 199 -16.26 0.04 1.75
C GLN A 199 -16.50 0.89 0.50
N GLY A 200 -15.94 2.10 0.45
CA GLY A 200 -16.09 3.01 -0.69
C GLY A 200 -15.08 2.80 -1.81
N PHE A 201 -14.15 1.84 -1.67
CA PHE A 201 -13.15 1.61 -2.70
C PHE A 201 -13.70 0.80 -3.88
N TYR A 202 -13.01 0.86 -5.00
CA TYR A 202 -13.37 0.18 -6.25
C TYR A 202 -13.46 -1.33 -6.07
N GLU A 203 -14.38 -1.95 -6.80
CA GLU A 203 -14.36 -3.40 -7.00
C GLU A 203 -13.10 -3.81 -7.76
N PRO A 204 -12.57 -5.03 -7.55
CA PRO A 204 -11.33 -5.47 -8.17
C PRO A 204 -11.31 -5.34 -9.69
N GLU A 205 -12.41 -5.61 -10.34
CA GLU A 205 -12.55 -5.53 -11.79
C GLU A 205 -12.42 -4.08 -12.30
N ILE A 206 -12.91 -3.10 -11.51
CA ILE A 206 -12.85 -1.67 -11.87
C ILE A 206 -11.42 -1.16 -11.77
N LEU A 207 -10.68 -1.48 -10.69
CA LEU A 207 -9.28 -1.09 -10.60
C LEU A 207 -8.43 -1.75 -11.69
N ALA A 208 -8.68 -3.02 -11.99
CA ALA A 208 -7.99 -3.72 -13.08
C ALA A 208 -8.32 -3.10 -14.46
N ALA A 209 -9.54 -2.65 -14.69
CA ALA A 209 -9.91 -1.90 -15.90
C ALA A 209 -9.16 -0.56 -15.96
N MET A 210 -9.17 0.22 -14.88
CA MET A 210 -8.43 1.48 -14.78
C MET A 210 -6.94 1.31 -15.08
N MET A 211 -6.31 0.22 -14.62
CA MET A 211 -4.93 -0.10 -14.97
C MET A 211 -4.74 -0.29 -16.47
N ARG A 212 -5.67 -1.01 -17.14
CA ARG A 212 -5.61 -1.20 -18.60
C ARG A 212 -5.81 0.11 -19.35
N ASP A 213 -6.76 0.92 -18.94
CA ASP A 213 -7.09 2.21 -19.56
C ASP A 213 -5.91 3.20 -19.48
N VAL A 214 -5.13 3.14 -18.40
CA VAL A 214 -3.89 3.91 -18.25
C VAL A 214 -2.76 3.40 -19.16
N GLY A 215 -2.80 2.14 -19.59
CA GLY A 215 -1.82 1.55 -20.52
C GLY A 215 -1.03 0.36 -19.99
N PHE A 216 -1.35 -0.16 -18.81
CA PHE A 216 -0.75 -1.42 -18.34
C PHE A 216 -1.28 -2.61 -19.15
N ARG A 217 -0.38 -3.51 -19.50
CA ARG A 217 -0.67 -4.77 -20.21
C ARG A 217 -0.64 -5.95 -19.24
N GLU A 218 -1.13 -7.11 -19.66
CA GLU A 218 -1.15 -8.35 -18.87
C GLU A 218 -1.74 -8.15 -17.48
N VAL A 219 -2.74 -7.27 -17.35
CA VAL A 219 -3.35 -6.94 -16.06
C VAL A 219 -4.11 -8.14 -15.54
N LYS A 220 -3.69 -8.61 -14.36
CA LYS A 220 -4.31 -9.71 -13.61
C LYS A 220 -4.63 -9.23 -12.20
N HIS A 221 -5.64 -9.84 -11.59
CA HIS A 221 -5.90 -9.67 -10.17
C HIS A 221 -6.32 -11.01 -9.56
N ARG A 222 -5.94 -11.22 -8.31
CA ARG A 222 -6.32 -12.42 -7.55
C ARG A 222 -6.62 -12.07 -6.10
N PRO A 223 -7.74 -12.57 -5.55
CA PRO A 223 -8.06 -12.39 -4.16
C PRO A 223 -7.12 -13.22 -3.27
N LEU A 224 -6.75 -12.67 -2.12
CA LEU A 224 -6.04 -13.36 -1.05
C LEU A 224 -6.93 -13.40 0.19
N THR A 225 -6.73 -14.39 1.04
CA THR A 225 -7.43 -14.53 2.33
C THR A 225 -8.94 -14.30 2.18
N MET A 226 -9.59 -15.17 1.40
CA MET A 226 -11.04 -15.12 1.12
C MET A 226 -11.53 -13.79 0.53
N GLY A 227 -10.65 -12.97 -0.06
CA GLY A 227 -10.98 -11.68 -0.67
C GLY A 227 -10.94 -10.48 0.29
N ILE A 228 -10.30 -10.61 1.46
CA ILE A 228 -10.01 -9.47 2.34
C ILE A 228 -9.08 -8.48 1.63
N VAL A 229 -8.11 -8.99 0.88
CA VAL A 229 -7.23 -8.19 0.02
C VAL A 229 -7.20 -8.78 -1.37
N THR A 230 -6.88 -7.95 -2.35
CA THR A 230 -6.64 -8.37 -3.73
C THR A 230 -5.26 -7.88 -4.16
N LEU A 231 -4.51 -8.79 -4.77
CA LEU A 231 -3.24 -8.51 -5.41
C LEU A 231 -3.48 -8.32 -6.92
N TYR A 232 -3.05 -7.17 -7.42
CA TYR A 232 -3.12 -6.82 -8.85
C TYR A 232 -1.71 -6.77 -9.41
N THR A 233 -1.54 -7.19 -10.65
CA THR A 233 -0.29 -7.06 -11.38
C THR A 233 -0.56 -6.52 -12.77
N GLY A 234 0.41 -5.78 -13.32
CA GLY A 234 0.36 -5.29 -14.70
C GLY A 234 1.77 -4.98 -15.18
N ARG A 235 2.00 -5.05 -16.50
CA ARG A 235 3.27 -4.73 -17.15
C ARG A 235 3.17 -3.45 -17.98
N LYS A 236 4.29 -2.76 -18.12
CA LYS A 236 4.44 -1.66 -19.08
C LYS A 236 4.81 -2.19 -20.44
#